data_059520da8135d00f46e9626ff0e04eb6
#
_entry.id   059520da8135d00f46e9626ff0e04eb6
#
_cell.length_a   1.000
_cell.length_b   1.000
_cell.length_c   1.000
_cell.angle_alpha   90.00
_cell.angle_beta   90.00
_cell.angle_gamma   90.00
#
_symmetry.space_group_name_H-M   'P 1'
#
loop_
_entity.id
_entity.type
_entity.pdbx_description
1 polymer ?
#
loop_
_entity_poly.entity_id
_entity_poly.type
_entity_poly.pdbx_seq_one_letter_code
_entity_poly.pdbx_strand_id
1 'polypeptide(L)' 'MIVHHFTRVPVGSTVYCDNQPVKILEKGYALALCDANGKRVYITCYDLEKKPFVSTNGGGE' A
#
# COMPACT_ATOMS: atom_id res chain seq x y z
N MET A 1 4.71 4.33 3.26
CA MET A 1 4.75 3.71 4.61
C MET A 1 6.20 3.47 4.98
N ILE A 2 6.59 3.76 6.20
CA ILE A 2 7.96 3.48 6.63
C ILE A 2 8.11 2.00 6.92
N VAL A 3 9.34 1.51 6.87
CA VAL A 3 9.61 0.08 7.02
C VAL A 3 9.05 -0.46 8.33
N HIS A 4 9.19 0.29 9.41
CA HIS A 4 8.73 -0.16 10.72
C HIS A 4 7.22 -0.47 10.72
N HIS A 5 6.44 0.37 10.08
CA HIS A 5 5.01 0.11 9.98
C HIS A 5 4.73 -1.02 8.99
N PHE A 6 5.49 -1.05 7.92
CA PHE A 6 5.28 -2.06 6.88
C PHE A 6 5.48 -3.47 7.45
N THR A 7 6.45 -3.65 8.36
CA THR A 7 6.69 -4.98 8.91
C THR A 7 5.50 -5.51 9.70
N ARG A 8 4.62 -4.64 10.14
CA ARG A 8 3.46 -5.05 10.92
C ARG A 8 2.22 -5.32 10.07
N VAL A 9 2.29 -5.02 8.78
CA VAL A 9 1.16 -5.26 7.90
C VAL A 9 1.20 -6.71 7.46
N PRO A 10 0.15 -7.50 7.73
CA PRO A 10 0.20 -8.91 7.38
C PRO A 10 -0.02 -9.14 5.88
N VAL A 11 0.52 -10.25 5.39
CA VAL A 11 0.23 -10.69 4.03
C VAL A 11 -1.28 -10.91 3.91
N GLY A 12 -1.82 -10.54 2.77
CA GLY A 12 -3.26 -10.63 2.56
C GLY A 12 -3.99 -9.33 2.84
N SER A 13 -3.29 -8.35 3.44
CA SER A 13 -3.92 -7.07 3.70
C SER A 13 -4.06 -6.25 2.44
N THR A 14 -5.02 -5.36 2.43
CA THR A 14 -5.17 -4.39 1.36
C THR A 14 -4.52 -3.09 1.79
N VAL A 15 -3.64 -2.59 0.97
CA VAL A 15 -3.00 -1.28 1.15
C VAL A 15 -3.16 -0.51 -0.14
N TYR A 16 -2.64 0.70 -0.19
CA TYR A 16 -2.90 1.59 -1.31
C TYR A 16 -1.61 2.10 -1.91
N CYS A 17 -1.55 2.12 -3.24
CA CYS A 17 -0.45 2.72 -3.99
C CYS A 17 -1.08 3.69 -4.96
N ASP A 18 -0.76 4.97 -4.87
CA ASP A 18 -1.35 6.02 -5.69
C ASP A 18 -2.87 5.97 -5.62
N ASN A 19 -3.40 5.77 -4.43
CA ASN A 19 -4.82 5.68 -4.16
C ASN A 19 -5.51 4.48 -4.82
N GLN A 20 -4.72 3.53 -5.34
CA GLN A 20 -5.27 2.29 -5.88
C GLN A 20 -5.12 1.20 -4.84
N PRO A 21 -6.19 0.46 -4.55
CA PRO A 21 -6.06 -0.64 -3.59
C PRO A 21 -5.24 -1.77 -4.21
N VAL A 22 -4.33 -2.30 -3.43
CA VAL A 22 -3.53 -3.45 -3.84
C VAL A 22 -3.50 -4.43 -2.68
N LYS A 23 -3.44 -5.70 -3.01
CA LYS A 23 -3.41 -6.74 -1.99
C LYS A 23 -1.99 -7.28 -1.89
N ILE A 24 -1.48 -7.38 -0.67
CA ILE A 24 -0.15 -7.90 -0.45
C ILE A 24 -0.18 -9.42 -0.58
N LEU A 25 0.57 -9.95 -1.52
CA LEU A 25 0.67 -11.39 -1.75
C LEU A 25 1.87 -11.98 -1.04
N GLU A 26 3.00 -11.29 -1.07
CA GLU A 26 4.22 -11.73 -0.38
C GLU A 26 4.96 -10.50 0.07
N LYS A 27 5.76 -10.63 1.11
CA LYS A 27 6.52 -9.52 1.64
C LYS A 27 8.00 -9.82 1.66
N GLY A 28 8.78 -8.85 1.20
CA GLY A 28 10.21 -8.82 1.45
C GLY A 28 10.50 -7.87 2.60
N TYR A 29 11.76 -7.46 2.72
CA TYR A 29 12.14 -6.58 3.83
C TYR A 29 11.49 -5.22 3.72
N ALA A 30 11.60 -4.58 2.58
CA ALA A 30 11.07 -3.23 2.40
C ALA A 30 10.24 -3.13 1.12
N LEU A 31 9.78 -4.25 0.61
CA LEU A 31 8.94 -4.26 -0.57
C LEU A 31 7.98 -5.43 -0.50
N ALA A 32 6.98 -5.42 -1.32
CA ALA A 32 5.98 -6.48 -1.34
C ALA A 32 5.58 -6.78 -2.78
N LEU A 33 5.27 -8.05 -3.01
CA LEU A 33 4.61 -8.44 -4.24
C LEU A 33 3.12 -8.22 -4.02
N CYS A 34 2.52 -7.39 -4.84
CA CYS A 34 1.14 -7.00 -4.66
C CYS A 34 0.32 -7.33 -5.89
N ASP A 35 -0.96 -7.61 -5.66
CA ASP A 35 -1.91 -7.78 -6.74
C ASP A 35 -2.58 -6.42 -6.96
N ALA A 36 -2.28 -5.80 -8.07
CA ALA A 36 -2.83 -4.52 -8.43
C ALA A 36 -3.77 -4.73 -9.62
N ASN A 37 -5.05 -4.86 -9.33
CA ASN A 37 -6.07 -4.98 -10.36
C ASN A 37 -5.78 -6.19 -11.27
N GLY A 38 -5.42 -7.30 -10.68
CA GLY A 38 -5.14 -8.52 -11.44
C GLY A 38 -3.72 -8.66 -11.93
N LYS A 39 -2.89 -7.66 -11.72
CA LYS A 39 -1.49 -7.72 -12.10
C LYS A 39 -0.62 -7.81 -10.88
N ARG A 40 0.42 -8.61 -10.95
CA ARG A 40 1.37 -8.74 -9.86
C ARG A 40 2.53 -7.80 -10.10
N VAL A 41 2.76 -6.93 -9.12
CA VAL A 41 3.84 -5.94 -9.21
C VAL A 41 4.56 -5.88 -7.87
N TYR A 42 5.86 -5.58 -7.92
CA TYR A 42 6.62 -5.33 -6.71
C TYR A 42 6.55 -3.85 -6.41
N ILE A 43 6.20 -3.52 -5.18
CA ILE A 43 6.07 -2.13 -4.75
C ILE A 43 6.84 -1.99 -3.45
N THR A 44 7.67 -0.94 -3.36
CA THR A 44 8.41 -0.70 -2.13
C THR A 44 7.46 -0.17 -1.07
N CYS A 45 7.79 -0.39 0.19
CA CYS A 45 6.91 0.03 1.26
C CYS A 45 6.74 1.55 1.28
N TYR A 46 7.69 2.29 0.76
CA TYR A 46 7.59 3.74 0.77
C TYR A 46 6.51 4.26 -0.18
N ASP A 47 6.13 3.46 -1.16
CA ASP A 47 5.06 3.84 -2.08
C ASP A 47 3.70 3.31 -1.63
N LEU A 48 3.65 2.62 -0.52
CA LEU A 48 2.40 2.05 -0.01
C LEU A 48 1.85 2.91 1.11
N GLU A 49 0.54 3.04 1.13
CA GLU A 49 -0.16 3.77 2.18
C GLU A 49 -1.15 2.83 2.84
N LYS A 50 -1.34 3.01 4.13
CA LYS A 50 -2.29 2.19 4.84
C LYS A 50 -3.72 2.53 4.47
N LYS A 51 -3.98 3.78 4.12
CA LYS A 51 -5.29 4.27 3.74
C LYS A 51 -5.18 5.04 2.44
N PRO A 52 -6.25 5.14 1.68
CA PRO A 52 -6.20 5.96 0.50
C PRO A 52 -5.94 7.42 0.88
N PHE A 53 -5.21 8.10 0.03
CA PHE A 53 -4.96 9.51 0.24
C PHE A 53 -6.26 10.25 -0.02
N VAL A 54 -6.70 11.01 0.94
CA VAL A 54 -7.95 11.77 0.80
C VAL A 54 -7.57 13.22 0.65
N SER A 55 -7.94 13.78 -0.47
CA SER A 55 -7.76 15.20 -0.66
C SER A 55 -8.79 15.92 0.18
N THR A 56 -8.31 16.85 0.99
CA THR A 56 -9.22 17.53 1.86
C THR A 56 -9.54 18.91 1.37
N ASN A 57 -9.20 19.19 0.18
CA ASN A 57 -9.49 20.52 -0.26
C ASN A 57 -10.93 20.69 -0.33
N GLY A 58 -11.63 19.98 -0.27
CA GLY A 58 -12.95 20.30 -0.18
C GLY A 58 -13.33 20.55 1.16
N GLY A 59 -12.67 20.10 1.90
CA GLY A 59 -13.06 20.29 3.14
C GLY A 59 -12.96 21.62 3.37
N GLY A 60 -12.58 21.79 3.19
CA GLY A 60 -12.66 22.65 3.53
C GLY A 60 -13.54 23.45 3.33
N GLU A 61 -13.60 23.42 3.06
CA GLU A 61 -14.10 23.71 2.86
C GLU A 61 -14.56 23.69 2.94
#